data_46df05efd96474ebbb5280759aa74f9c
#
_entry.id   46df05efd96474ebbb5280759aa74f9c
#
_cell.length_a   1.000
_cell.length_b   1.000
_cell.length_c   1.000
_cell.angle_alpha   90.00
_cell.angle_beta   90.00
_cell.angle_gamma   90.00
#
_symmetry.space_group_name_H-M   'P 1'
#
loop_
_entity.id
_entity.type
_entity.pdbx_description
1 polymer ?
#
loop_
_entity_poly.entity_id
_entity_poly.type
_entity_poly.pdbx_seq_one_letter_code
_entity_poly.pdbx_strand_id
1 'polypeptide(L)'
;AHVAHRHALKSIQRSQFFSGVGQITAATMKGDKGAQFESMIGDLQNVLFDKGLDQNMEYEADATAMETAYRTGYNPAGLMETLQALHRIEASTPNKKGSWFSTHPPLSSRIAKNQAQMKKYPDAAALATLPDRYKANSK
;
A
#
# COMPACT_ATOMS: atom_id res chain seq x y z
N ALA A 1 1.96 7.27 -3.69
CA ALA A 1 2.01 6.28 -4.77
C ALA A 1 0.64 5.59 -4.98
N HIS A 2 0.01 4.97 -3.98
CA HIS A 2 -1.30 4.28 -4.11
C HIS A 2 -2.40 5.15 -4.72
N VAL A 3 -2.47 6.43 -4.35
CA VAL A 3 -3.44 7.39 -4.89
C VAL A 3 -3.21 7.63 -6.38
N ALA A 4 -1.95 7.86 -6.79
CA ALA A 4 -1.60 8.10 -8.19
C ALA A 4 -1.96 6.90 -9.09
N HIS A 5 -1.77 5.69 -8.61
CA HIS A 5 -2.11 4.45 -9.33
C HIS A 5 -3.57 4.01 -9.17
N ARG A 6 -4.37 4.73 -8.38
CA ARG A 6 -5.78 4.39 -8.09
C ARG A 6 -5.97 2.97 -7.58
N HIS A 7 -5.02 2.48 -6.74
CA HIS A 7 -5.02 1.09 -6.26
C HIS A 7 -6.30 0.71 -5.53
N ALA A 8 -6.84 1.58 -4.68
CA ALA A 8 -8.11 1.34 -4.01
C ALA A 8 -9.26 1.13 -5.01
N LEU A 9 -9.37 1.98 -6.05
CA LEU A 9 -10.40 1.83 -7.09
C LEU A 9 -10.25 0.53 -7.86
N LYS A 10 -9.02 0.15 -8.21
CA LYS A 10 -8.75 -1.14 -8.90
C LYS A 10 -9.14 -2.33 -8.02
N SER A 11 -8.87 -2.27 -6.72
CA SER A 11 -9.26 -3.32 -5.76
C SER A 11 -10.78 -3.44 -5.64
N ILE A 12 -11.50 -2.29 -5.57
CA ILE A 12 -12.95 -2.25 -5.56
C ILE A 12 -13.53 -2.85 -6.85
N GLN A 13 -13.05 -2.41 -8.00
CA GLN A 13 -13.51 -2.91 -9.30
C GLN A 13 -13.32 -4.42 -9.43
N ARG A 14 -12.16 -4.95 -8.98
CA ARG A 14 -11.92 -6.39 -8.95
C ARG A 14 -12.88 -7.12 -8.01
N SER A 15 -13.07 -6.60 -6.79
CA SER A 15 -14.01 -7.19 -5.82
C SER A 15 -15.44 -7.20 -6.34
N GLN A 16 -15.90 -6.10 -6.94
CA GLN A 16 -17.23 -6.01 -7.54
C GLN A 16 -17.38 -6.92 -8.75
N PHE A 17 -16.35 -7.08 -9.58
CA PHE A 17 -16.38 -8.02 -10.69
C PHE A 17 -16.55 -9.48 -10.21
N PHE A 18 -15.84 -9.87 -9.14
CA PHE A 18 -15.95 -11.22 -8.57
C PHE A 18 -17.24 -11.45 -7.76
N SER A 19 -17.76 -10.43 -7.08
CA SER A 19 -19.07 -10.52 -6.38
C SER A 19 -20.26 -10.28 -7.32
N GLY A 20 -20.09 -9.49 -8.36
CA GLY A 20 -21.17 -9.07 -9.25
C GLY A 20 -21.64 -10.10 -10.24
N VAL A 21 -20.82 -11.09 -10.58
CA VAL A 21 -21.25 -12.20 -11.47
C VAL A 21 -22.32 -13.09 -10.79
N GLY A 22 -22.38 -13.06 -9.43
CA GLY A 22 -23.41 -13.80 -8.67
C GLY A 22 -24.60 -12.97 -8.17
N GLN A 23 -24.47 -11.63 -8.03
CA GLN A 23 -25.50 -10.80 -7.38
C GLN A 23 -26.20 -9.77 -8.27
N ILE A 24 -25.67 -9.46 -9.45
CA ILE A 24 -26.31 -8.49 -10.37
C ILE A 24 -27.68 -8.99 -10.85
N THR A 25 -27.91 -10.29 -10.88
CA THR A 25 -29.22 -10.88 -11.26
C THR A 25 -30.29 -10.74 -10.17
N ALA A 26 -29.94 -10.54 -8.92
CA ALA A 26 -30.90 -10.43 -7.82
C ALA A 26 -31.24 -8.99 -7.40
N ALA A 27 -30.31 -8.03 -7.57
CA ALA A 27 -30.44 -6.67 -7.05
C ALA A 27 -31.07 -5.67 -8.03
N THR A 28 -31.22 -6.03 -9.30
CA THR A 28 -31.83 -5.14 -10.32
C THR A 28 -33.35 -5.02 -10.19
N MET A 29 -33.99 -5.73 -9.27
CA MET A 29 -35.46 -5.80 -9.22
C MET A 29 -36.16 -5.12 -8.04
N LYS A 30 -35.47 -4.53 -7.04
CA LYS A 30 -36.17 -3.72 -6.00
C LYS A 30 -35.28 -2.63 -5.41
N GLY A 31 -35.76 -1.40 -5.57
CA GLY A 31 -35.04 -0.18 -5.26
C GLY A 31 -34.94 0.16 -3.78
N ASP A 32 -33.76 0.12 -3.28
CA ASP A 32 -33.30 1.06 -2.25
C ASP A 32 -31.84 1.41 -2.52
N LYS A 33 -31.63 2.56 -3.14
CA LYS A 33 -30.30 3.06 -3.50
C LYS A 33 -29.44 3.38 -2.27
N GLY A 34 -30.05 3.65 -1.12
CA GLY A 34 -29.35 3.91 0.14
C GLY A 34 -28.70 2.64 0.70
N ALA A 35 -29.46 1.54 0.82
CA ALA A 35 -28.97 0.25 1.30
C ALA A 35 -27.89 -0.35 0.38
N GLN A 36 -28.02 -0.14 -0.93
CA GLN A 36 -26.99 -0.54 -1.90
C GLN A 36 -25.70 0.24 -1.72
N PHE A 37 -25.76 1.53 -1.43
CA PHE A 37 -24.60 2.38 -1.18
C PHE A 37 -23.91 2.00 0.14
N GLU A 38 -24.66 1.76 1.21
CA GLU A 38 -24.11 1.29 2.49
C GLU A 38 -23.46 -0.09 2.39
N SER A 39 -24.06 -1.03 1.66
CA SER A 39 -23.45 -2.33 1.37
C SER A 39 -22.13 -2.19 0.60
N MET A 40 -22.09 -1.29 -0.39
CA MET A 40 -20.89 -1.02 -1.18
C MET A 40 -19.78 -0.40 -0.32
N ILE A 41 -20.10 0.48 0.62
CA ILE A 41 -19.14 1.04 1.58
C ILE A 41 -18.62 -0.04 2.53
N GLY A 42 -19.48 -0.92 3.02
CA GLY A 42 -19.09 -2.06 3.87
C GLY A 42 -18.16 -3.04 3.12
N ASP A 43 -18.48 -3.37 1.88
CA ASP A 43 -17.63 -4.22 1.03
C ASP A 43 -16.29 -3.56 0.74
N LEU A 44 -16.27 -2.24 0.54
CA LEU A 44 -15.05 -1.46 0.37
C LEU A 44 -14.15 -1.52 1.61
N GLN A 45 -14.74 -1.34 2.80
CA GLN A 45 -14.02 -1.46 4.06
C GLN A 45 -13.42 -2.85 4.22
N ASN A 46 -14.20 -3.91 4.01
CA ASN A 46 -13.74 -5.30 4.08
C ASN A 46 -12.60 -5.58 3.09
N VAL A 47 -12.71 -5.08 1.85
CA VAL A 47 -11.65 -5.29 0.84
C VAL A 47 -10.37 -4.56 1.19
N LEU A 48 -10.46 -3.32 1.68
CA LEU A 48 -9.28 -2.49 1.98
C LEU A 48 -8.63 -2.85 3.32
N PHE A 49 -9.44 -3.19 4.34
CA PHE A 49 -8.95 -3.42 5.69
C PHE A 49 -8.73 -4.90 6.02
N ASP A 50 -9.56 -5.81 5.52
CA ASP A 50 -9.44 -7.23 5.83
C ASP A 50 -8.58 -8.01 4.83
N LYS A 51 -8.66 -7.69 3.54
CA LYS A 51 -7.89 -8.38 2.49
C LYS A 51 -6.61 -7.66 2.10
N GLY A 52 -6.49 -6.37 2.44
CA GLY A 52 -5.37 -5.54 2.04
C GLY A 52 -5.34 -5.25 0.54
N LEU A 53 -4.31 -4.53 0.12
CA LEU A 53 -4.04 -4.31 -1.30
C LEU A 53 -3.28 -5.51 -1.88
N ASP A 54 -3.52 -5.80 -3.16
CA ASP A 54 -2.78 -6.82 -3.91
C ASP A 54 -1.26 -6.57 -3.76
N GLN A 55 -0.49 -7.64 -3.55
CA GLN A 55 0.97 -7.57 -3.39
C GLN A 55 1.65 -6.78 -4.52
N ASN A 56 1.16 -6.91 -5.75
CA ASN A 56 1.70 -6.17 -6.88
C ASN A 56 1.45 -4.67 -6.77
N MET A 57 0.32 -4.25 -6.18
CA MET A 57 0.02 -2.85 -5.94
C MET A 57 0.95 -2.22 -4.90
N GLU A 58 1.35 -2.99 -3.86
CA GLU A 58 2.35 -2.55 -2.90
C GLU A 58 3.74 -2.38 -3.54
N TYR A 59 4.15 -3.33 -4.38
CA TYR A 59 5.41 -3.23 -5.11
C TYR A 59 5.44 -2.08 -6.11
N GLU A 60 4.31 -1.84 -6.80
CA GLU A 60 4.17 -0.70 -7.71
C GLU A 60 4.22 0.63 -6.94
N ALA A 61 3.60 0.69 -5.77
CA ALA A 61 3.65 1.87 -4.91
C ALA A 61 5.05 2.15 -4.39
N ASP A 62 5.77 1.12 -3.96
CA ASP A 62 7.17 1.23 -3.52
C ASP A 62 8.06 1.75 -4.66
N ALA A 63 7.95 1.15 -5.84
CA ALA A 63 8.72 1.56 -7.01
C ALA A 63 8.47 3.03 -7.37
N THR A 64 7.21 3.47 -7.34
CA THR A 64 6.82 4.85 -7.60
C THR A 64 7.34 5.80 -6.51
N ALA A 65 7.31 5.37 -5.24
CA ALA A 65 7.83 6.17 -4.14
C ALA A 65 9.34 6.41 -4.29
N MET A 66 10.12 5.37 -4.63
CA MET A 66 11.55 5.49 -4.88
C MET A 66 11.86 6.41 -6.06
N GLU A 67 11.15 6.25 -7.17
CA GLU A 67 11.31 7.10 -8.36
C GLU A 67 10.96 8.55 -8.07
N THR A 68 9.87 8.78 -7.31
CA THR A 68 9.47 10.14 -6.93
C THR A 68 10.51 10.78 -6.02
N ALA A 69 11.02 10.07 -5.01
CA ALA A 69 12.07 10.56 -4.15
C ALA A 69 13.31 10.96 -4.96
N TYR A 70 13.77 10.07 -5.84
CA TYR A 70 14.92 10.31 -6.71
C TYR A 70 14.74 11.55 -7.58
N ARG A 71 13.63 11.68 -8.29
CA ARG A 71 13.33 12.82 -9.17
C ARG A 71 13.21 14.15 -8.43
N THR A 72 12.85 14.10 -7.16
CA THR A 72 12.74 15.31 -6.32
C THR A 72 14.02 15.63 -5.54
N GLY A 73 15.12 14.90 -5.80
CA GLY A 73 16.43 15.15 -5.20
C GLY A 73 16.63 14.50 -3.83
N TYR A 74 15.76 13.56 -3.43
CA TYR A 74 15.89 12.80 -2.19
C TYR A 74 16.44 11.40 -2.43
N ASN A 75 17.20 10.89 -1.45
CA ASN A 75 17.74 9.55 -1.51
C ASN A 75 16.61 8.50 -1.42
N PRO A 76 16.38 7.69 -2.46
CA PRO A 76 15.33 6.66 -2.47
C PRO A 76 15.57 5.53 -1.45
N ALA A 77 16.79 5.38 -0.90
CA ALA A 77 17.10 4.42 0.16
C ALA A 77 16.28 4.66 1.44
N GLY A 78 15.78 5.87 1.69
CA GLY A 78 14.93 6.19 2.83
C GLY A 78 13.67 5.32 2.92
N LEU A 79 13.11 4.86 1.80
CA LEU A 79 12.02 3.90 1.80
C LEU A 79 12.46 2.55 2.39
N MET A 80 13.64 2.04 1.99
CA MET A 80 14.16 0.77 2.53
C MET A 80 14.42 0.87 4.04
N GLU A 81 14.98 1.98 4.51
CA GLU A 81 15.21 2.23 5.94
C GLU A 81 13.90 2.21 6.72
N THR A 82 12.86 2.82 6.18
CA THR A 82 11.50 2.79 6.75
C THR A 82 10.95 1.37 6.81
N LEU A 83 11.03 0.60 5.73
CA LEU A 83 10.56 -0.79 5.70
C LEU A 83 11.35 -1.69 6.65
N GLN A 84 12.66 -1.46 6.79
CA GLN A 84 13.50 -2.18 7.76
C GLN A 84 13.11 -1.83 9.20
N ALA A 85 12.79 -0.57 9.50
CA ALA A 85 12.30 -0.17 10.80
C ALA A 85 10.96 -0.85 11.13
N LEU A 86 10.03 -0.85 10.18
CA LEU A 86 8.75 -1.57 10.31
C LEU A 86 8.94 -3.08 10.50
N HIS A 87 9.90 -3.68 9.81
CA HIS A 87 10.20 -5.10 9.96
C HIS A 87 10.74 -5.44 11.35
N ARG A 88 11.55 -4.57 11.94
CA ARG A 88 11.99 -4.73 13.35
C ARG A 88 10.82 -4.63 14.32
N ILE A 89 9.90 -3.68 14.11
CA ILE A 89 8.68 -3.55 14.91
C ILE A 89 7.79 -4.77 14.77
N GLU A 90 7.62 -5.27 13.54
CA GLU A 90 6.87 -6.50 13.26
C GLU A 90 7.44 -7.70 14.03
N ALA A 91 8.77 -7.85 14.03
CA ALA A 91 9.44 -8.95 14.72
C ALA A 91 9.24 -8.90 16.26
N SER A 92 9.08 -7.71 16.83
CA SER A 92 8.85 -7.50 18.27
C SER A 92 7.37 -7.49 18.68
N THR A 93 6.43 -7.60 17.73
CA THR A 93 4.99 -7.56 18.02
C THR A 93 4.43 -8.96 18.27
N PRO A 94 3.90 -9.26 19.47
CA PRO A 94 3.56 -10.64 19.86
C PRO A 94 2.32 -11.21 19.17
N ASN A 95 1.41 -10.44 18.65
CA ASN A 95 0.14 -10.92 18.08
C ASN A 95 -0.13 -10.32 16.70
N LYS A 96 0.16 -11.10 15.64
CA LYS A 96 0.08 -10.63 14.24
C LYS A 96 -1.30 -10.76 13.61
N LYS A 97 -2.25 -11.50 14.22
CA LYS A 97 -3.61 -11.68 13.67
C LYS A 97 -4.39 -10.36 13.75
N GLY A 98 -4.86 -9.88 12.58
CA GLY A 98 -5.61 -8.63 12.46
C GLY A 98 -4.75 -7.36 12.55
N SER A 99 -3.41 -7.49 12.58
CA SER A 99 -2.51 -6.35 12.51
C SER A 99 -2.34 -5.86 11.07
N TRP A 100 -1.89 -4.61 10.91
CA TRP A 100 -1.53 -4.03 9.61
C TRP A 100 -0.60 -4.96 8.80
N PHE A 101 0.30 -5.68 9.48
CA PHE A 101 1.24 -6.60 8.83
C PHE A 101 0.58 -7.82 8.14
N SER A 102 -0.63 -8.21 8.54
CA SER A 102 -1.34 -9.35 7.93
C SER A 102 -1.96 -9.04 6.57
N THR A 103 -2.16 -7.77 6.26
CA THR A 103 -2.84 -7.29 5.05
C THR A 103 -1.89 -6.80 3.97
N HIS A 104 -0.59 -6.72 4.27
CA HIS A 104 0.45 -6.30 3.33
C HIS A 104 1.39 -7.47 2.97
N PRO A 105 2.08 -7.41 1.82
CA PRO A 105 3.13 -8.39 1.50
C PRO A 105 4.21 -8.40 2.58
N PRO A 106 4.90 -9.53 2.78
CA PRO A 106 6.01 -9.60 3.74
C PRO A 106 7.01 -8.47 3.53
N LEU A 107 7.35 -7.77 4.61
CA LEU A 107 8.29 -6.64 4.55
C LEU A 107 9.66 -7.06 4.00
N SER A 108 10.09 -8.29 4.30
CA SER A 108 11.33 -8.86 3.73
C SER A 108 11.30 -8.92 2.20
N SER A 109 10.16 -9.28 1.60
CA SER A 109 9.99 -9.32 0.15
C SER A 109 10.00 -7.91 -0.47
N ARG A 110 9.37 -6.95 0.20
CA ARG A 110 9.37 -5.53 -0.23
C ARG A 110 10.80 -4.96 -0.16
N ILE A 111 11.52 -5.19 0.94
CA ILE A 111 12.91 -4.76 1.11
C ILE A 111 13.80 -5.33 0.00
N ALA A 112 13.69 -6.64 -0.28
CA ALA A 112 14.50 -7.28 -1.31
C ALA A 112 14.24 -6.70 -2.72
N LYS A 113 12.96 -6.45 -3.07
CA LYS A 113 12.60 -5.82 -4.35
C LYS A 113 13.12 -4.39 -4.46
N ASN A 114 13.00 -3.61 -3.39
CA ASN A 114 13.47 -2.22 -3.36
C ASN A 114 15.01 -2.16 -3.43
N GLN A 115 15.71 -3.09 -2.78
CA GLN A 115 17.16 -3.21 -2.87
C GLN A 115 17.61 -3.50 -4.31
N ALA A 116 16.91 -4.39 -5.02
CA ALA A 116 17.19 -4.63 -6.44
C ALA A 116 16.93 -3.39 -7.30
N GLN A 117 15.90 -2.60 -6.96
CA GLN A 117 15.57 -1.36 -7.67
C GLN A 117 16.59 -0.25 -7.46
N MET A 118 17.30 -0.21 -6.34
CA MET A 118 18.38 0.78 -6.07
C MET A 118 19.44 0.82 -7.18
N LYS A 119 19.65 -0.28 -7.90
CA LYS A 119 20.57 -0.33 -9.06
C LYS A 119 20.22 0.68 -10.17
N LYS A 120 18.97 1.17 -10.20
CA LYS A 120 18.52 2.19 -11.16
C LYS A 120 18.97 3.62 -10.78
N TYR A 121 19.47 3.80 -9.57
CA TYR A 121 19.80 5.09 -8.98
C TYR A 121 21.26 5.10 -8.51
N PRO A 122 22.26 5.09 -9.42
CA PRO A 122 23.68 4.92 -9.09
C PRO A 122 24.25 6.09 -8.26
N ASP A 123 23.68 7.27 -8.38
CA ASP A 123 24.06 8.50 -7.68
C ASP A 123 23.22 8.80 -6.41
N ALA A 124 22.35 7.86 -6.02
CA ALA A 124 21.43 8.04 -4.89
C ALA A 124 22.13 8.42 -3.58
N ALA A 125 23.35 7.94 -3.35
CA ALA A 125 24.11 8.24 -2.14
C ALA A 125 24.47 9.74 -1.97
N ALA A 126 24.51 10.49 -3.08
CA ALA A 126 24.76 11.93 -3.08
C ALA A 126 23.49 12.78 -2.81
N LEU A 127 22.32 12.15 -2.81
CA LEU A 127 21.04 12.85 -2.67
C LEU A 127 20.67 13.12 -1.21
N ALA A 128 19.79 14.09 -0.98
CA ALA A 128 19.41 14.56 0.34
C ALA A 128 18.67 13.51 1.16
N THR A 129 19.02 13.37 2.45
CA THR A 129 18.31 12.52 3.43
C THR A 129 17.59 13.31 4.51
N LEU A 130 17.98 14.57 4.76
CA LEU A 130 17.39 15.54 5.68
C LEU A 130 17.08 15.03 7.11
N PRO A 131 17.96 14.25 7.77
CA PRO A 131 17.68 13.71 9.11
C PRO A 131 17.53 14.82 10.17
N ASP A 132 18.29 15.91 10.06
CA ASP A 132 18.25 17.01 11.03
C ASP A 132 16.94 17.80 10.92
N ARG A 133 16.43 18.01 9.70
CA ARG A 133 15.12 18.63 9.47
C ARG A 133 13.99 17.78 10.04
N TYR A 134 14.06 16.45 9.89
CA TYR A 134 13.09 15.53 10.48
C TYR A 134 13.13 15.63 12.01
N LYS A 135 14.32 15.53 12.64
CA LYS A 135 14.49 15.63 14.10
C LYS A 135 14.01 16.96 14.67
N ALA A 136 14.22 18.06 13.95
CA ALA A 136 13.78 19.37 14.38
C ALA A 136 12.25 19.55 14.41
N ASN A 137 11.53 18.78 13.59
CA ASN A 137 10.08 18.90 13.41
C ASN A 137 9.26 17.70 13.95
N SER A 138 9.91 16.63 14.41
CA SER A 138 9.28 15.45 15.03
C SER A 138 9.25 15.60 16.55
N LYS A 139 8.42 16.52 17.06
CA LYS A 139 8.14 16.65 18.50
C LYS A 139 6.85 15.92 18.83
#